data_0361ad0fb2cba9af0958a222581a373f
#
_entry.id   0361ad0fb2cba9af0958a222581a373f
#
_cell.length_a   1.000
_cell.length_b   1.000
_cell.length_c   1.000
_cell.angle_alpha   90.00
_cell.angle_beta   90.00
_cell.angle_gamma   90.00
#
_symmetry.space_group_name_H-M   'P 1'
#
loop_
_entity.id
_entity.type
_entity.pdbx_description
1 polymer ?
#
loop_
_entity_poly.entity_id
_entity_poly.type
_entity_poly.pdbx_seq_one_letter_code
_entity_poly.pdbx_strand_id
1 'polypeptide(L)'
;QVNDVVTTRAGGYVQGGGCMTVGVAGLIQSGGFGNFSKAFGLASASLLEAEVVTADGVARMANACTHPELFWALKGGGGGSLGVVTRLTLRVHALPETFGAVNMTIRASSAAAFRRLIGLIITFYGQSLLNPHWGEQIRLQRDNTVKISMVFQGLSRGGAQDVWQPFMNALAAAPQDFSVAFAPFKFVNTSARDFWAPTLVKRLLGFMNKDDRPGAPSGNLFWPGDEGQVGQWLHGFQSAWLPASLLGTENRQAFCDALFAATRHWSVSLHVNKGLAGAPDEVIVAARDTAMN
;
A
#
# COMPACT_ATOMS: atom_id res chain seq x y z
N GLN A 1 17.27 0.19 2.34
CA GLN A 1 18.17 0.44 3.50
C GLN A 1 17.38 0.41 4.82
N VAL A 2 16.35 1.26 5.04
CA VAL A 2 15.60 1.29 6.31
C VAL A 2 15.01 -0.08 6.63
N ASN A 3 14.29 -0.70 5.68
CA ASN A 3 13.70 -2.03 5.87
C ASN A 3 14.76 -3.13 6.14
N ASP A 4 15.95 -3.05 5.51
CA ASP A 4 17.01 -4.01 5.80
C ASP A 4 17.51 -3.88 7.25
N VAL A 5 17.78 -2.67 7.71
CA VAL A 5 18.30 -2.44 9.06
C VAL A 5 17.25 -2.71 10.12
N VAL A 6 16.06 -2.12 9.98
CA VAL A 6 15.03 -2.17 11.03
C VAL A 6 14.26 -3.49 10.98
N THR A 7 13.86 -3.97 9.81
CA THR A 7 13.01 -5.16 9.72
C THR A 7 13.83 -6.43 9.67
N THR A 8 14.72 -6.54 8.68
CA THR A 8 15.47 -7.79 8.48
C THR A 8 16.45 -8.06 9.61
N ARG A 9 17.22 -7.06 10.05
CA ARG A 9 18.27 -7.26 11.07
C ARG A 9 17.73 -7.07 12.49
N ALA A 10 17.03 -5.96 12.77
CA ALA A 10 16.60 -5.63 14.12
C ALA A 10 15.24 -6.24 14.53
N GLY A 11 14.40 -6.67 13.59
CA GLY A 11 13.12 -7.31 13.89
C GLY A 11 12.02 -6.34 14.33
N GLY A 12 12.09 -5.09 13.87
CA GLY A 12 11.05 -4.09 14.04
C GLY A 12 10.34 -3.79 12.74
N TYR A 13 9.26 -3.01 12.78
CA TYR A 13 8.55 -2.52 11.59
C TYR A 13 8.51 -1.00 11.58
N VAL A 14 8.89 -0.40 10.46
CA VAL A 14 8.70 1.03 10.18
C VAL A 14 7.65 1.15 9.10
N GLN A 15 6.61 1.93 9.38
CA GLN A 15 5.55 2.17 8.42
C GLN A 15 6.10 2.96 7.23
N GLY A 16 5.91 2.40 6.04
CA GLY A 16 6.37 2.97 4.78
C GLY A 16 5.57 2.44 3.60
N GLY A 17 5.87 2.94 2.41
CA GLY A 17 5.32 2.44 1.16
C GLY A 17 5.83 1.04 0.78
N GLY A 18 5.26 0.47 -0.28
CA GLY A 18 5.69 -0.82 -0.83
C GLY A 18 7.01 -0.77 -1.60
N CYS A 19 7.39 0.40 -2.12
CA CYS A 19 8.56 0.58 -2.96
C CYS A 19 9.86 0.61 -2.14
N MET A 20 10.92 0.04 -2.68
CA MET A 20 12.23 -0.01 -2.02
C MET A 20 13.10 1.24 -2.29
N THR A 21 12.71 2.06 -3.26
CA THR A 21 13.50 3.18 -3.80
C THR A 21 13.04 4.55 -3.33
N VAL A 22 11.95 4.65 -2.58
CA VAL A 22 11.36 5.93 -2.15
C VAL A 22 12.17 6.55 -1.00
N GLY A 23 12.45 7.86 -1.11
CA GLY A 23 13.11 8.65 -0.07
C GLY A 23 12.21 8.86 1.16
N VAL A 24 12.71 8.52 2.34
CA VAL A 24 11.93 8.53 3.58
C VAL A 24 11.45 9.93 3.95
N ALA A 25 12.28 10.97 3.76
CA ALA A 25 11.92 12.35 4.09
C ALA A 25 10.73 12.87 3.27
N GLY A 26 10.74 12.63 1.96
CA GLY A 26 9.62 13.00 1.09
C GLY A 26 8.36 12.21 1.41
N LEU A 27 8.49 10.91 1.72
CA LEU A 27 7.37 10.06 2.12
C LEU A 27 6.66 10.61 3.36
N ILE A 28 7.41 10.93 4.43
CA ILE A 28 6.87 11.45 5.68
C ILE A 28 6.18 12.79 5.47
N GLN A 29 6.84 13.74 4.79
CA GLN A 29 6.28 15.07 4.53
C GLN A 29 5.02 15.04 3.67
N SER A 30 4.84 14.00 2.84
CA SER A 30 3.66 13.80 1.99
C SER A 30 2.61 12.85 2.60
N GLY A 31 2.67 12.60 3.92
CA GLY A 31 1.77 11.72 4.63
C GLY A 31 2.24 10.27 4.68
N GLY A 32 2.57 9.68 3.55
CA GLY A 32 3.17 8.34 3.48
C GLY A 32 2.23 7.21 3.84
N PHE A 33 1.20 6.94 3.04
CA PHE A 33 0.46 5.70 3.19
C PHE A 33 1.27 4.50 2.66
N GLY A 34 1.11 3.36 3.28
CA GLY A 34 1.82 2.13 2.95
C GLY A 34 0.91 0.93 2.89
N ASN A 35 1.52 -0.24 2.73
CA ASN A 35 0.81 -1.50 2.59
C ASN A 35 -0.14 -1.79 3.75
N PHE A 36 0.26 -1.43 4.96
CA PHE A 36 -0.46 -1.73 6.19
C PHE A 36 -0.87 -0.47 6.94
N SER A 37 -1.24 0.61 6.23
CA SER A 37 -1.69 1.87 6.85
C SER A 37 -2.88 1.69 7.77
N LYS A 38 -3.73 0.70 7.52
CA LYS A 38 -4.84 0.38 8.40
C LYS A 38 -4.40 -0.17 9.76
N ALA A 39 -3.28 -0.89 9.80
CA ALA A 39 -2.73 -1.44 11.03
C ALA A 39 -1.85 -0.44 11.79
N PHE A 40 -1.05 0.36 11.09
CA PHE A 40 0.03 1.14 11.67
C PHE A 40 -0.10 2.66 11.45
N GLY A 41 -1.14 3.08 10.75
CA GLY A 41 -1.35 4.49 10.40
C GLY A 41 -0.51 4.93 9.18
N LEU A 42 -0.46 6.23 8.98
CA LEU A 42 0.41 6.86 7.99
C LEU A 42 1.86 6.90 8.52
N ALA A 43 2.83 6.92 7.61
CA ALA A 43 4.23 7.04 7.99
C ALA A 43 4.51 8.36 8.74
N SER A 44 3.81 9.45 8.37
CA SER A 44 3.87 10.74 9.06
C SER A 44 3.39 10.67 10.51
N ALA A 45 2.41 9.82 10.84
CA ALA A 45 1.95 9.63 12.21
C ALA A 45 3.01 8.92 13.10
N SER A 46 4.00 8.29 12.48
CA SER A 46 5.13 7.67 13.18
C SER A 46 6.32 8.61 13.37
N LEU A 47 6.25 9.86 12.90
CA LEU A 47 7.32 10.85 13.12
C LEU A 47 7.35 11.26 14.58
N LEU A 48 8.53 11.17 15.21
CA LEU A 48 8.78 11.60 16.59
C LEU A 48 9.59 12.89 16.64
N GLU A 49 10.52 13.06 15.70
CA GLU A 49 11.39 14.22 15.63
C GLU A 49 11.96 14.38 14.22
N ALA A 50 12.19 15.61 13.79
CA ALA A 50 12.89 15.92 12.55
C ALA A 50 13.91 17.04 12.77
N GLU A 51 15.06 16.95 12.08
CA GLU A 51 15.94 18.08 11.85
C GLU A 51 15.67 18.62 10.44
N VAL A 52 15.44 19.91 10.35
CA VAL A 52 15.09 20.59 9.10
C VAL A 52 15.84 21.90 8.96
N VAL A 53 16.45 22.10 7.80
CA VAL A 53 17.04 23.39 7.43
C VAL A 53 15.96 24.21 6.72
N THR A 54 15.53 25.28 7.36
CA THR A 54 14.49 26.17 6.85
C THR A 54 15.06 27.22 5.87
N ALA A 55 14.20 28.01 5.22
CA ALA A 55 14.58 28.91 4.14
C ALA A 55 15.61 30.00 4.55
N ASP A 56 15.72 30.29 5.84
CA ASP A 56 16.72 31.19 6.42
C ASP A 56 18.11 30.54 6.63
N GLY A 57 18.28 29.30 6.21
CA GLY A 57 19.52 28.52 6.35
C GLY A 57 19.79 27.98 7.75
N VAL A 58 18.82 28.08 8.67
CA VAL A 58 18.99 27.63 10.06
C VAL A 58 18.48 26.22 10.22
N ALA A 59 19.33 25.34 10.79
CA ALA A 59 18.91 23.99 11.17
C ALA A 59 18.07 24.03 12.47
N ARG A 60 16.90 23.43 12.43
CA ARG A 60 15.95 23.37 13.54
C ARG A 60 15.58 21.94 13.88
N MET A 61 15.60 21.62 15.18
CA MET A 61 14.98 20.41 15.68
C MET A 61 13.49 20.67 15.89
N ALA A 62 12.64 19.85 15.30
CA ALA A 62 11.18 19.93 15.43
C ALA A 62 10.62 18.62 16.00
N ASN A 63 9.89 18.73 17.10
CA ASN A 63 9.18 17.64 17.75
C ASN A 63 7.96 18.19 18.52
N ALA A 64 7.21 17.38 19.24
CA ALA A 64 6.01 17.80 19.96
C ALA A 64 6.23 18.91 21.01
N CYS A 65 7.49 19.11 21.49
CA CYS A 65 7.84 20.11 22.48
C CYS A 65 8.64 21.29 21.91
N THR A 66 9.37 21.06 20.80
CA THR A 66 10.26 22.04 20.18
C THR A 66 9.80 22.32 18.76
N HIS A 67 9.48 23.57 18.43
CA HIS A 67 8.88 23.99 17.15
C HIS A 67 7.65 23.13 16.77
N PRO A 68 6.63 23.00 17.65
CA PRO A 68 5.51 22.06 17.47
C PRO A 68 4.68 22.34 16.22
N GLU A 69 4.53 23.60 15.81
CA GLU A 69 3.81 23.94 14.56
C GLU A 69 4.57 23.46 13.31
N LEU A 70 5.90 23.65 13.29
CA LEU A 70 6.74 23.13 12.22
C LEU A 70 6.70 21.59 12.20
N PHE A 71 6.75 20.99 13.38
CA PHE A 71 6.65 19.53 13.53
C PHE A 71 5.33 18.98 12.98
N TRP A 72 4.20 19.62 13.36
CA TRP A 72 2.89 19.24 12.83
C TRP A 72 2.84 19.38 11.29
N ALA A 73 3.35 20.47 10.75
CA ALA A 73 3.37 20.72 9.31
C ALA A 73 4.24 19.71 8.54
N LEU A 74 5.36 19.25 9.13
CA LEU A 74 6.20 18.18 8.56
C LEU A 74 5.50 16.82 8.53
N LYS A 75 4.46 16.61 9.35
CA LYS A 75 3.68 15.37 9.40
C LYS A 75 2.60 15.33 8.32
N GLY A 76 2.98 15.47 7.06
CA GLY A 76 2.09 15.29 5.92
C GLY A 76 1.61 16.59 5.24
N GLY A 77 2.11 17.76 5.64
CA GLY A 77 1.72 19.04 5.06
C GLY A 77 2.30 19.33 3.65
N GLY A 78 3.06 18.41 3.10
CA GLY A 78 3.62 18.46 1.75
C GLY A 78 5.15 18.60 1.73
N GLY A 79 5.79 17.81 0.88
CA GLY A 79 7.23 17.87 0.70
C GLY A 79 7.69 19.09 -0.07
N GLY A 80 8.90 19.58 0.27
CA GLY A 80 9.55 20.69 -0.43
C GLY A 80 9.07 22.09 -0.05
N SER A 81 8.15 22.24 0.91
CA SER A 81 7.54 23.54 1.26
C SER A 81 8.17 24.19 2.50
N LEU A 82 8.62 23.36 3.47
CA LEU A 82 9.00 23.84 4.80
C LEU A 82 10.51 23.92 5.01
N GLY A 83 11.27 23.24 4.20
CA GLY A 83 12.73 23.19 4.27
C GLY A 83 13.29 21.85 3.81
N VAL A 84 14.60 21.68 4.00
CA VAL A 84 15.33 20.45 3.69
C VAL A 84 15.44 19.61 4.96
N VAL A 85 14.77 18.47 4.98
CA VAL A 85 14.87 17.51 6.10
C VAL A 85 16.18 16.76 6.00
N THR A 86 17.00 16.85 7.05
CA THR A 86 18.33 16.22 7.13
C THR A 86 18.36 14.99 8.02
N ARG A 87 17.42 14.91 9.00
CA ARG A 87 17.30 13.77 9.91
C ARG A 87 15.85 13.54 10.33
N LEU A 88 15.48 12.28 10.49
CA LEU A 88 14.18 11.86 11.01
C LEU A 88 14.37 10.82 12.12
N THR A 89 13.58 10.96 13.18
CA THR A 89 13.38 9.92 14.20
C THR A 89 11.96 9.39 14.07
N LEU A 90 11.82 8.08 13.80
CA LEU A 90 10.56 7.42 13.55
C LEU A 90 10.26 6.40 14.64
N ARG A 91 8.99 6.23 14.94
CA ARG A 91 8.52 5.13 15.78
C ARG A 91 8.75 3.80 15.07
N VAL A 92 9.28 2.83 15.80
CA VAL A 92 9.36 1.44 15.39
C VAL A 92 8.18 0.69 16.02
N HIS A 93 7.43 -0.01 15.21
CA HIS A 93 6.32 -0.87 15.63
C HIS A 93 6.79 -2.31 15.83
N ALA A 94 6.00 -3.09 16.56
CA ALA A 94 6.21 -4.53 16.65
C ALA A 94 6.09 -5.16 15.24
N LEU A 95 7.06 -5.99 14.88
CA LEU A 95 7.05 -6.70 13.62
C LEU A 95 6.02 -7.84 13.69
N PRO A 96 5.06 -7.92 12.75
CA PRO A 96 4.22 -9.11 12.61
C PRO A 96 5.07 -10.38 12.38
N GLU A 97 4.54 -11.54 12.72
CA GLU A 97 5.26 -12.82 12.49
C GLU A 97 5.47 -13.07 10.99
N THR A 98 4.45 -12.76 10.20
CA THR A 98 4.43 -13.07 8.77
C THR A 98 3.94 -11.90 7.94
N PHE A 99 4.51 -11.78 6.74
CA PHE A 99 3.95 -11.05 5.61
C PHE A 99 3.68 -12.01 4.46
N GLY A 100 2.66 -11.71 3.70
CA GLY A 100 2.32 -12.48 2.53
C GLY A 100 1.70 -11.65 1.42
N ALA A 101 1.45 -12.28 0.28
CA ALA A 101 0.83 -11.66 -0.87
C ALA A 101 -0.17 -12.60 -1.55
N VAL A 102 -1.19 -12.00 -2.14
CA VAL A 102 -2.19 -12.64 -2.99
C VAL A 102 -2.14 -11.97 -4.35
N ASN A 103 -1.82 -12.73 -5.38
CA ASN A 103 -1.79 -12.24 -6.75
C ASN A 103 -2.71 -13.10 -7.62
N MET A 104 -3.61 -12.46 -8.36
CA MET A 104 -4.43 -13.13 -9.35
C MET A 104 -4.91 -12.16 -10.44
N THR A 105 -5.17 -12.70 -11.60
CA THR A 105 -5.82 -12.00 -12.71
C THR A 105 -7.13 -12.71 -13.02
N ILE A 106 -8.22 -11.99 -13.06
CA ILE A 106 -9.56 -12.50 -13.36
C ILE A 106 -10.03 -11.80 -14.62
N ARG A 107 -10.40 -12.58 -15.64
CA ARG A 107 -10.99 -12.05 -16.87
C ARG A 107 -12.46 -12.41 -16.93
N ALA A 108 -13.29 -11.41 -17.17
CA ALA A 108 -14.71 -11.59 -17.43
C ALA A 108 -14.98 -11.73 -18.92
N SER A 109 -15.88 -12.65 -19.31
CA SER A 109 -16.19 -13.00 -20.71
C SER A 109 -16.97 -11.90 -21.46
N SER A 110 -17.62 -10.99 -20.73
CA SER A 110 -18.43 -9.90 -21.29
C SER A 110 -18.47 -8.68 -20.38
N ALA A 111 -18.95 -7.55 -20.88
CA ALA A 111 -19.17 -6.35 -20.07
C ALA A 111 -20.20 -6.59 -18.94
N ALA A 112 -21.21 -7.42 -19.17
CA ALA A 112 -22.19 -7.80 -18.14
C ALA A 112 -21.54 -8.67 -17.05
N ALA A 113 -20.72 -9.66 -17.42
CA ALA A 113 -19.94 -10.46 -16.49
C ALA A 113 -18.94 -9.57 -15.70
N PHE A 114 -18.31 -8.60 -16.36
CA PHE A 114 -17.37 -7.69 -15.68
C PHE A 114 -18.06 -6.79 -14.66
N ARG A 115 -19.26 -6.28 -14.95
CA ARG A 115 -20.07 -5.54 -13.98
C ARG A 115 -20.39 -6.39 -12.75
N ARG A 116 -20.76 -7.66 -12.94
CA ARG A 116 -20.96 -8.61 -11.83
C ARG A 116 -19.67 -8.86 -11.04
N LEU A 117 -18.54 -9.02 -11.73
CA LEU A 117 -17.24 -9.21 -11.07
C LEU A 117 -16.86 -8.03 -10.17
N ILE A 118 -17.09 -6.78 -10.62
CA ILE A 118 -16.92 -5.59 -9.80
C ILE A 118 -17.78 -5.68 -8.54
N GLY A 119 -19.06 -6.04 -8.68
CA GLY A 119 -19.98 -6.21 -7.55
C GLY A 119 -19.48 -7.27 -6.55
N LEU A 120 -19.02 -8.43 -7.04
CA LEU A 120 -18.46 -9.49 -6.20
C LEU A 120 -17.23 -9.02 -5.41
N ILE A 121 -16.30 -8.33 -6.08
CA ILE A 121 -15.05 -7.84 -5.44
C ILE A 121 -15.35 -6.78 -4.40
N ILE A 122 -16.19 -5.80 -4.70
CA ILE A 122 -16.53 -4.71 -3.77
C ILE A 122 -17.28 -5.26 -2.56
N THR A 123 -18.18 -6.21 -2.76
CA THR A 123 -18.88 -6.89 -1.65
C THR A 123 -17.89 -7.67 -0.78
N PHE A 124 -17.05 -8.48 -1.40
CA PHE A 124 -16.04 -9.28 -0.70
C PHE A 124 -15.04 -8.39 0.06
N TYR A 125 -14.58 -7.29 -0.56
CA TYR A 125 -13.70 -6.34 0.10
C TYR A 125 -14.35 -5.76 1.36
N GLY A 126 -15.58 -5.27 1.26
CA GLY A 126 -16.29 -4.67 2.40
C GLY A 126 -16.55 -5.65 3.54
N GLN A 127 -16.79 -6.92 3.23
CA GLN A 127 -17.12 -7.95 4.22
C GLN A 127 -15.90 -8.61 4.85
N SER A 128 -14.80 -8.79 4.10
CA SER A 128 -13.71 -9.67 4.50
C SER A 128 -12.32 -9.01 4.51
N LEU A 129 -12.12 -7.94 3.75
CA LEU A 129 -10.80 -7.36 3.57
C LEU A 129 -10.63 -5.95 4.15
N LEU A 130 -11.70 -5.30 4.60
CA LEU A 130 -11.67 -3.98 5.23
C LEU A 130 -11.23 -4.10 6.71
N ASN A 131 -9.98 -4.49 6.94
CA ASN A 131 -9.41 -4.70 8.26
C ASN A 131 -7.88 -4.54 8.24
N PRO A 132 -7.20 -4.52 9.41
CA PRO A 132 -5.74 -4.29 9.50
C PRO A 132 -4.85 -5.33 8.84
N HIS A 133 -5.35 -6.50 8.51
CA HIS A 133 -4.53 -7.56 7.91
C HIS A 133 -4.18 -7.33 6.45
N TRP A 134 -4.97 -6.55 5.69
CA TRP A 134 -4.89 -6.46 4.24
C TRP A 134 -4.47 -5.09 3.75
N GLY A 135 -3.78 -5.06 2.61
CA GLY A 135 -3.42 -3.81 1.94
C GLY A 135 -3.15 -3.99 0.45
N GLU A 136 -2.81 -2.90 -0.20
CA GLU A 136 -2.46 -2.74 -1.61
C GLU A 136 -3.63 -2.70 -2.59
N GLN A 137 -3.61 -3.44 -3.71
CA GLN A 137 -4.18 -2.89 -4.92
C GLN A 137 -5.12 -3.85 -5.63
N ILE A 138 -6.24 -3.31 -6.09
CA ILE A 138 -7.14 -3.93 -7.05
C ILE A 138 -7.22 -3.02 -8.28
N ARG A 139 -6.89 -3.55 -9.47
CA ARG A 139 -6.97 -2.82 -10.74
C ARG A 139 -8.09 -3.34 -11.59
N LEU A 140 -8.98 -2.46 -12.01
CA LEU A 140 -10.08 -2.72 -12.93
C LEU A 140 -9.68 -2.18 -14.31
N GLN A 141 -9.60 -3.05 -15.32
CA GLN A 141 -9.08 -2.68 -16.64
C GLN A 141 -10.20 -2.58 -17.69
N ARG A 142 -9.93 -1.83 -18.76
CA ARG A 142 -10.88 -1.60 -19.88
C ARG A 142 -11.25 -2.88 -20.62
N ASP A 143 -10.36 -3.87 -20.64
CA ASP A 143 -10.52 -5.16 -21.33
C ASP A 143 -11.31 -6.20 -20.50
N ASN A 144 -12.08 -5.76 -19.50
CA ASN A 144 -12.83 -6.60 -18.57
C ASN A 144 -11.95 -7.50 -17.69
N THR A 145 -10.71 -7.09 -17.44
CA THR A 145 -9.80 -7.79 -16.56
C THR A 145 -9.72 -7.11 -15.20
N VAL A 146 -9.69 -7.89 -14.14
CA VAL A 146 -9.33 -7.45 -12.79
C VAL A 146 -7.98 -8.05 -12.41
N LYS A 147 -7.06 -7.21 -11.98
CA LYS A 147 -5.79 -7.65 -11.37
C LYS A 147 -5.83 -7.36 -9.89
N ILE A 148 -5.58 -8.37 -9.10
CA ILE A 148 -5.48 -8.30 -7.64
C ILE A 148 -4.01 -8.51 -7.28
N SER A 149 -3.45 -7.54 -6.58
CA SER A 149 -2.09 -7.57 -6.04
C SER A 149 -2.17 -7.07 -4.60
N MET A 150 -2.59 -7.93 -3.70
CA MET A 150 -2.76 -7.58 -2.30
C MET A 150 -1.68 -8.20 -1.44
N VAL A 151 -1.32 -7.51 -0.38
CA VAL A 151 -0.43 -8.01 0.66
C VAL A 151 -1.22 -8.22 1.94
N PHE A 152 -0.73 -9.11 2.79
CA PHE A 152 -1.31 -9.35 4.11
C PHE A 152 -0.24 -9.50 5.19
N GLN A 153 -0.62 -9.25 6.42
CA GLN A 153 0.23 -9.36 7.60
C GLN A 153 -0.49 -10.11 8.72
N GLY A 154 0.28 -10.79 9.55
CA GLY A 154 -0.21 -11.44 10.77
C GLY A 154 -1.18 -12.62 10.52
N LEU A 155 -1.23 -13.15 9.31
CA LEU A 155 -2.02 -14.33 8.94
C LEU A 155 -1.10 -15.45 8.45
N SER A 156 -1.43 -16.69 8.80
CA SER A 156 -0.84 -17.86 8.14
C SER A 156 -1.30 -17.95 6.68
N ARG A 157 -0.58 -18.74 5.87
CA ARG A 157 -1.00 -19.02 4.49
C ARG A 157 -2.40 -19.63 4.42
N GLY A 158 -2.70 -20.58 5.32
CA GLY A 158 -4.02 -21.21 5.42
C GLY A 158 -5.09 -20.20 5.78
N GLY A 159 -4.87 -19.42 6.85
CA GLY A 159 -5.82 -18.37 7.25
C GLY A 159 -6.10 -17.34 6.15
N ALA A 160 -5.07 -16.93 5.39
CA ALA A 160 -5.27 -16.06 4.25
C ALA A 160 -6.09 -16.75 3.14
N GLN A 161 -5.86 -18.04 2.88
CA GLN A 161 -6.64 -18.82 1.91
C GLN A 161 -8.11 -18.96 2.31
N ASP A 162 -8.36 -19.22 3.59
CA ASP A 162 -9.72 -19.36 4.13
C ASP A 162 -10.54 -18.05 3.96
N VAL A 163 -9.92 -16.90 4.18
CA VAL A 163 -10.57 -15.61 3.92
C VAL A 163 -10.99 -15.47 2.45
N TRP A 164 -10.15 -15.90 1.51
CA TRP A 164 -10.43 -15.76 0.07
C TRP A 164 -11.32 -16.88 -0.49
N GLN A 165 -11.51 -17.98 0.22
CA GLN A 165 -12.22 -19.15 -0.29
C GLN A 165 -13.67 -18.86 -0.74
N PRO A 166 -14.47 -18.04 0.01
CA PRO A 166 -15.82 -17.70 -0.46
C PRO A 166 -15.83 -16.95 -1.80
N PHE A 167 -14.90 -16.02 -2.00
CA PHE A 167 -14.77 -15.32 -3.27
C PHE A 167 -14.35 -16.26 -4.41
N MET A 168 -13.41 -17.16 -4.14
CA MET A 168 -12.98 -18.15 -5.12
C MET A 168 -14.12 -19.10 -5.50
N ASN A 169 -14.94 -19.50 -4.54
CA ASN A 169 -16.11 -20.34 -4.79
C ASN A 169 -17.15 -19.62 -5.65
N ALA A 170 -17.36 -18.32 -5.42
CA ALA A 170 -18.27 -17.51 -6.23
C ALA A 170 -17.81 -17.40 -7.70
N LEU A 171 -16.49 -17.29 -7.94
CA LEU A 171 -15.94 -17.30 -9.29
C LEU A 171 -16.10 -18.68 -9.95
N ALA A 172 -15.82 -19.76 -9.20
CA ALA A 172 -15.92 -21.13 -9.69
C ALA A 172 -17.36 -21.56 -10.01
N ALA A 173 -18.35 -20.93 -9.37
CA ALA A 173 -19.76 -21.20 -9.64
C ALA A 173 -20.24 -20.62 -10.99
N ALA A 174 -19.45 -19.77 -11.64
CA ALA A 174 -19.80 -19.17 -12.94
C ALA A 174 -18.62 -19.26 -13.94
N PRO A 175 -18.16 -20.48 -14.30
CA PRO A 175 -16.98 -20.68 -15.14
C PRO A 175 -17.16 -20.14 -16.56
N GLN A 176 -18.39 -20.00 -17.04
CA GLN A 176 -18.72 -19.39 -18.34
C GLN A 176 -18.48 -17.87 -18.32
N ASP A 177 -18.52 -17.23 -17.15
CA ASP A 177 -18.38 -15.80 -16.98
C ASP A 177 -16.95 -15.37 -16.60
N PHE A 178 -16.25 -16.23 -15.84
CA PHE A 178 -14.97 -15.86 -15.24
C PHE A 178 -13.89 -16.90 -15.50
N SER A 179 -12.75 -16.43 -15.96
CA SER A 179 -11.51 -17.20 -16.00
C SER A 179 -10.48 -16.59 -15.06
N VAL A 180 -9.80 -17.43 -14.29
CA VAL A 180 -8.82 -17.01 -13.30
C VAL A 180 -7.45 -17.50 -13.69
N ALA A 181 -6.52 -16.56 -13.93
CA ALA A 181 -5.11 -16.84 -14.09
C ALA A 181 -4.37 -16.42 -12.83
N PHE A 182 -3.46 -17.26 -12.37
CA PHE A 182 -2.60 -16.95 -11.25
C PHE A 182 -1.23 -16.53 -11.76
N ALA A 183 -0.65 -15.50 -11.16
CA ALA A 183 0.80 -15.33 -11.17
C ALA A 183 1.45 -16.59 -10.54
N PRO A 184 2.77 -16.84 -10.73
CA PRO A 184 3.41 -18.14 -10.38
C PRO A 184 3.10 -18.62 -8.96
N PHE A 185 2.62 -17.73 -8.07
CA PHE A 185 2.21 -18.08 -6.71
C PHE A 185 0.90 -17.39 -6.35
N LYS A 186 -0.16 -18.15 -6.16
CA LYS A 186 -1.48 -17.66 -5.73
C LYS A 186 -1.44 -16.98 -4.36
N PHE A 187 -0.78 -17.65 -3.41
CA PHE A 187 -0.56 -17.17 -2.05
C PHE A 187 0.90 -17.39 -1.67
N VAL A 188 1.60 -16.31 -1.38
CA VAL A 188 2.95 -16.33 -0.81
C VAL A 188 2.85 -15.92 0.65
N ASN A 189 3.56 -16.61 1.52
CA ASN A 189 3.70 -16.25 2.92
C ASN A 189 5.16 -16.51 3.33
N THR A 190 5.75 -15.59 4.05
CA THR A 190 7.11 -15.68 4.55
C THR A 190 7.21 -15.05 5.94
N SER A 191 8.28 -15.37 6.69
CA SER A 191 8.64 -14.59 7.87
C SER A 191 8.69 -13.10 7.50
N ALA A 192 8.13 -12.24 8.36
CA ALA A 192 8.14 -10.81 8.11
C ALA A 192 9.57 -10.24 8.01
N ARG A 193 10.54 -10.82 8.72
CA ARG A 193 11.96 -10.47 8.61
C ARG A 193 12.51 -10.67 7.20
N ASP A 194 12.03 -11.71 6.51
CA ASP A 194 12.55 -12.10 5.19
C ASP A 194 11.82 -11.41 4.04
N PHE A 195 10.71 -10.73 4.30
CA PHE A 195 9.88 -10.16 3.23
C PHE A 195 10.67 -9.19 2.35
N TRP A 196 11.43 -8.27 2.95
CA TRP A 196 12.31 -7.33 2.23
C TRP A 196 13.78 -7.80 2.15
N ALA A 197 14.11 -8.96 2.73
CA ALA A 197 15.49 -9.43 2.70
C ALA A 197 15.96 -9.65 1.24
N PRO A 198 17.08 -9.06 0.84
CA PRO A 198 17.66 -9.25 -0.48
C PRO A 198 18.31 -10.63 -0.57
N THR A 199 17.60 -11.62 -1.09
CA THR A 199 18.12 -12.98 -1.23
C THR A 199 18.38 -13.34 -2.69
N LEU A 200 19.39 -14.18 -2.92
CA LEU A 200 19.70 -14.72 -4.24
C LEU A 200 18.46 -15.43 -4.87
N VAL A 201 17.70 -16.14 -4.04
CA VAL A 201 16.49 -16.85 -4.48
C VAL A 201 15.45 -15.88 -5.04
N LYS A 202 15.19 -14.75 -4.38
CA LYS A 202 14.24 -13.74 -4.89
C LYS A 202 14.71 -13.13 -6.22
N ARG A 203 16.01 -12.94 -6.37
CA ARG A 203 16.61 -12.46 -7.62
C ARG A 203 16.48 -13.50 -8.73
N LEU A 204 16.81 -14.76 -8.47
CA LEU A 204 16.70 -15.84 -9.45
C LEU A 204 15.25 -16.10 -9.90
N LEU A 205 14.28 -15.89 -9.01
CA LEU A 205 12.86 -16.00 -9.31
C LEU A 205 12.27 -14.73 -9.94
N GLY A 206 13.08 -13.71 -10.21
CA GLY A 206 12.62 -12.45 -10.83
C GLY A 206 11.77 -11.55 -9.91
N PHE A 207 11.78 -11.79 -8.60
CA PHE A 207 11.09 -10.93 -7.63
C PHE A 207 11.86 -9.65 -7.30
N MET A 208 13.16 -9.62 -7.57
CA MET A 208 14.01 -8.45 -7.34
C MET A 208 15.00 -8.28 -8.50
N ASN A 209 15.15 -7.04 -8.93
CA ASN A 209 16.20 -6.62 -9.86
C ASN A 209 17.39 -6.08 -9.10
N LYS A 210 18.58 -6.21 -9.71
CA LYS A 210 19.80 -5.57 -9.20
C LYS A 210 19.86 -4.12 -9.68
N ASP A 211 20.35 -3.24 -8.82
CA ASP A 211 20.63 -1.86 -9.20
C ASP A 211 22.00 -1.80 -9.89
N ASP A 212 22.00 -1.72 -11.20
CA ASP A 212 23.20 -1.68 -12.03
C ASP A 212 23.65 -0.24 -12.35
N ARG A 213 23.09 0.78 -11.71
CA ARG A 213 23.48 2.19 -11.92
C ARG A 213 24.90 2.42 -11.42
N PRO A 214 25.68 3.27 -12.11
CA PRO A 214 27.03 3.63 -11.67
C PRO A 214 27.03 4.16 -10.22
N GLY A 215 27.87 3.59 -9.35
CA GLY A 215 27.97 3.97 -7.94
C GLY A 215 26.94 3.33 -7.00
N ALA A 216 26.01 2.51 -7.51
CA ALA A 216 25.11 1.77 -6.64
C ALA A 216 25.86 0.73 -5.79
N PRO A 217 25.48 0.55 -4.51
CA PRO A 217 26.07 -0.51 -3.67
C PRO A 217 25.85 -1.88 -4.32
N SER A 218 26.84 -2.76 -4.24
CA SER A 218 26.83 -4.07 -4.92
C SER A 218 25.68 -5.00 -4.50
N GLY A 219 25.10 -4.78 -3.33
CA GLY A 219 23.95 -5.54 -2.81
C GLY A 219 22.60 -4.81 -2.96
N ASN A 220 22.55 -3.67 -3.68
CA ASN A 220 21.30 -2.94 -3.82
C ASN A 220 20.35 -3.67 -4.75
N LEU A 221 19.17 -4.03 -4.23
CA LEU A 221 18.10 -4.71 -4.95
C LEU A 221 16.81 -3.91 -4.81
N PHE A 222 15.93 -4.00 -5.81
CA PHE A 222 14.63 -3.34 -5.81
C PHE A 222 13.56 -4.20 -6.49
N TRP A 223 12.29 -3.91 -6.22
CA TRP A 223 11.18 -4.58 -6.88
C TRP A 223 11.12 -4.16 -8.35
N PRO A 224 10.88 -5.08 -9.30
CA PRO A 224 10.78 -4.73 -10.72
C PRO A 224 9.75 -3.61 -11.02
N GLY A 225 8.67 -3.54 -10.22
CA GLY A 225 7.66 -2.48 -10.32
C GLY A 225 8.16 -1.08 -9.95
N ASP A 226 9.28 -0.96 -9.25
CA ASP A 226 9.85 0.35 -8.87
C ASP A 226 10.60 1.00 -10.03
N GLU A 227 11.12 0.22 -10.97
CA GLU A 227 11.93 0.69 -12.10
C GLU A 227 11.14 1.67 -12.98
N GLY A 228 9.89 1.33 -13.26
CA GLY A 228 9.00 2.17 -14.08
C GLY A 228 8.47 3.43 -13.39
N GLN A 229 8.79 3.67 -12.13
CA GLN A 229 8.30 4.84 -11.38
C GLN A 229 9.27 6.02 -11.44
N VAL A 230 10.52 5.78 -11.72
CA VAL A 230 11.54 6.83 -11.82
C VAL A 230 11.41 7.56 -13.16
N GLY A 231 11.26 8.88 -13.09
CA GLY A 231 11.16 9.72 -14.29
C GLY A 231 9.83 9.63 -15.04
N GLN A 232 8.81 9.07 -14.43
CA GLN A 232 7.46 9.05 -15.04
C GLN A 232 6.89 10.47 -15.20
N TRP A 233 6.35 10.73 -16.37
CA TRP A 233 5.50 11.88 -16.63
C TRP A 233 4.05 11.50 -16.31
N LEU A 234 3.52 12.01 -15.21
CA LEU A 234 2.14 11.75 -14.79
C LEU A 234 1.19 12.75 -15.45
N HIS A 235 0.67 12.39 -16.61
CA HIS A 235 -0.35 13.18 -17.29
C HIS A 235 -1.74 12.65 -16.94
N GLY A 236 -2.63 13.57 -16.53
CA GLY A 236 -4.03 13.24 -16.28
C GLY A 236 -4.27 12.25 -15.15
N PHE A 237 -3.32 12.10 -14.23
CA PHE A 237 -3.52 11.29 -13.04
C PHE A 237 -4.46 12.01 -12.08
N GLN A 238 -5.58 11.36 -11.74
CA GLN A 238 -6.54 11.86 -10.77
C GLN A 238 -6.74 10.82 -9.69
N SER A 239 -6.66 11.24 -8.43
CA SER A 239 -6.95 10.39 -7.28
C SER A 239 -7.97 11.06 -6.35
N ALA A 240 -8.78 10.25 -5.68
CA ALA A 240 -9.75 10.70 -4.70
C ALA A 240 -9.86 9.70 -3.55
N TRP A 241 -10.07 10.22 -2.35
CA TRP A 241 -10.47 9.41 -1.20
C TRP A 241 -11.94 9.03 -1.36
N LEU A 242 -12.22 7.74 -1.18
CA LEU A 242 -13.58 7.20 -1.27
C LEU A 242 -14.06 6.85 0.14
N PRO A 243 -15.22 7.37 0.59
CA PRO A 243 -15.73 7.07 1.91
C PRO A 243 -16.22 5.63 2.01
N ALA A 244 -16.04 5.00 3.16
CA ALA A 244 -16.45 3.63 3.42
C ALA A 244 -17.99 3.42 3.30
N SER A 245 -18.78 4.48 3.43
CA SER A 245 -20.24 4.44 3.20
C SER A 245 -20.64 3.94 1.82
N LEU A 246 -19.75 4.05 0.82
CA LEU A 246 -19.97 3.49 -0.52
C LEU A 246 -19.99 1.95 -0.54
N LEU A 247 -19.47 1.30 0.50
CA LEU A 247 -19.51 -0.16 0.67
C LEU A 247 -20.83 -0.65 1.28
N GLY A 248 -21.63 0.27 1.84
CA GLY A 248 -22.94 -0.02 2.42
C GLY A 248 -23.95 -0.50 1.36
N THR A 249 -24.95 -1.28 1.80
CA THR A 249 -25.95 -1.88 0.90
C THR A 249 -26.69 -0.86 0.05
N GLU A 250 -26.94 0.33 0.60
CA GLU A 250 -27.66 1.41 -0.09
C GLU A 250 -26.85 2.04 -1.24
N ASN A 251 -25.55 2.17 -1.09
CA ASN A 251 -24.70 2.89 -2.03
C ASN A 251 -23.88 1.96 -2.96
N ARG A 252 -23.73 0.70 -2.58
CA ARG A 252 -22.80 -0.23 -3.24
C ARG A 252 -23.11 -0.44 -4.72
N GLN A 253 -24.38 -0.54 -5.09
CA GLN A 253 -24.74 -0.73 -6.50
C GLN A 253 -24.34 0.48 -7.34
N ALA A 254 -24.66 1.68 -6.88
CA ALA A 254 -24.29 2.93 -7.57
C ALA A 254 -22.77 3.09 -7.65
N PHE A 255 -22.04 2.71 -6.60
CA PHE A 255 -20.58 2.71 -6.60
C PHE A 255 -20.00 1.71 -7.62
N CYS A 256 -20.51 0.49 -7.69
CA CYS A 256 -20.08 -0.50 -8.68
C CYS A 256 -20.36 -0.04 -10.11
N ASP A 257 -21.50 0.60 -10.34
CA ASP A 257 -21.86 1.14 -11.65
C ASP A 257 -20.94 2.29 -12.05
N ALA A 258 -20.60 3.17 -11.12
CA ALA A 258 -19.63 4.24 -11.36
C ALA A 258 -18.23 3.70 -11.67
N LEU A 259 -17.76 2.70 -10.94
CA LEU A 259 -16.49 2.03 -11.22
C LEU A 259 -16.50 1.38 -12.62
N PHE A 260 -17.57 0.66 -12.96
CA PHE A 260 -17.72 0.08 -14.29
C PHE A 260 -17.67 1.17 -15.38
N ALA A 261 -18.44 2.26 -15.23
CA ALA A 261 -18.45 3.36 -16.19
C ALA A 261 -17.06 3.99 -16.34
N ALA A 262 -16.36 4.26 -15.23
CA ALA A 262 -15.01 4.79 -15.26
C ALA A 262 -14.04 3.89 -16.06
N THR A 263 -14.15 2.56 -15.90
CA THR A 263 -13.28 1.62 -16.65
C THR A 263 -13.51 1.67 -18.16
N ARG A 264 -14.62 2.20 -18.65
CA ARG A 264 -14.84 2.34 -20.11
C ARG A 264 -13.98 3.45 -20.71
N HIS A 265 -13.54 4.39 -19.88
CA HIS A 265 -12.67 5.51 -20.28
C HIS A 265 -11.21 5.24 -19.96
N TRP A 266 -10.92 4.76 -18.74
CA TRP A 266 -9.55 4.49 -18.29
C TRP A 266 -9.50 3.34 -17.28
N SER A 267 -8.33 2.76 -17.05
CA SER A 267 -8.15 1.77 -15.99
C SER A 267 -8.28 2.43 -14.61
N VAL A 268 -9.01 1.80 -13.70
CA VAL A 268 -9.21 2.27 -12.32
C VAL A 268 -8.34 1.45 -11.40
N SER A 269 -7.56 2.12 -10.55
CA SER A 269 -6.74 1.50 -9.52
C SER A 269 -7.30 1.85 -8.14
N LEU A 270 -7.69 0.83 -7.39
CA LEU A 270 -8.16 0.96 -6.03
C LEU A 270 -7.03 0.62 -5.07
N HIS A 271 -6.48 1.63 -4.38
CA HIS A 271 -5.57 1.44 -3.27
C HIS A 271 -6.37 1.26 -1.98
N VAL A 272 -6.50 0.02 -1.56
CA VAL A 272 -7.38 -0.36 -0.46
C VAL A 272 -6.68 -0.27 0.91
N ASN A 273 -7.46 -0.11 1.97
CA ASN A 273 -6.98 -0.08 3.36
C ASN A 273 -5.99 1.06 3.68
N LYS A 274 -6.14 2.21 3.02
CA LYS A 274 -5.30 3.41 3.28
C LYS A 274 -5.97 4.41 4.23
N GLY A 275 -7.29 4.44 4.27
CA GLY A 275 -8.06 5.32 5.16
C GLY A 275 -8.38 4.71 6.52
N LEU A 276 -9.06 5.48 7.37
CA LEU A 276 -9.28 5.17 8.79
C LEU A 276 -10.46 4.22 9.07
N ALA A 277 -11.40 4.05 8.14
CA ALA A 277 -12.53 3.15 8.35
C ALA A 277 -12.06 1.71 8.61
N GLY A 278 -12.42 1.14 9.78
CA GLY A 278 -11.98 -0.18 10.21
C GLY A 278 -10.53 -0.23 10.73
N ALA A 279 -9.90 0.91 10.97
CA ALA A 279 -8.61 0.99 11.65
C ALA A 279 -8.78 0.89 13.18
N PRO A 280 -7.75 0.44 13.91
CA PRO A 280 -7.71 0.50 15.37
C PRO A 280 -7.78 1.94 15.90
N ASP A 281 -8.31 2.13 17.11
CA ASP A 281 -8.51 3.46 17.70
C ASP A 281 -7.20 4.24 17.85
N GLU A 282 -6.10 3.59 18.21
CA GLU A 282 -4.79 4.22 18.32
C GLU A 282 -4.30 4.78 16.98
N VAL A 283 -4.63 4.13 15.87
CA VAL A 283 -4.30 4.59 14.51
C VAL A 283 -5.15 5.83 14.16
N ILE A 284 -6.42 5.81 14.52
CA ILE A 284 -7.34 6.94 14.30
C ILE A 284 -6.88 8.15 15.10
N VAL A 285 -6.51 7.96 16.37
CA VAL A 285 -5.99 9.04 17.23
C VAL A 285 -4.69 9.61 16.68
N ALA A 286 -3.74 8.75 16.29
CA ALA A 286 -2.46 9.20 15.75
C ALA A 286 -2.61 9.95 14.41
N ALA A 287 -3.59 9.59 13.58
CA ALA A 287 -3.86 10.28 12.33
C ALA A 287 -4.35 11.72 12.53
N ARG A 288 -5.11 11.99 13.60
CA ARG A 288 -5.61 13.33 13.93
C ARG A 288 -4.50 14.34 14.23
N ASP A 289 -3.35 13.87 14.67
CA ASP A 289 -2.15 14.67 14.94
C ASP A 289 -1.22 14.74 13.71
N THR A 290 -1.78 14.83 12.52
CA THR A 290 -1.05 15.00 11.26
C THR A 290 -1.69 16.08 10.41
N ALA A 291 -0.88 16.74 9.56
CA ALA A 291 -1.37 17.74 8.61
C ALA A 291 -2.18 17.14 7.43
N MET A 292 -2.31 15.82 7.41
CA MET A 292 -3.13 15.09 6.42
C MET A 292 -4.61 15.00 6.79
N ASN A 293 -5.00 15.46 7.97
CA ASN A 293 -6.36 15.32 8.48
C ASN A 293 -7.30 16.39 7.92
#